data_d7fb361be2aeb194bf8c433ca7a6a0a0
#
_entry.id   d7fb361be2aeb194bf8c433ca7a6a0a0
#
_cell.length_a   1.000
_cell.length_b   1.000
_cell.length_c   1.000
_cell.angle_alpha   90.00
_cell.angle_beta   90.00
_cell.angle_gamma   90.00
#
_symmetry.space_group_name_H-M   'P 1'
#
loop_
_entity.id
_entity.type
_entity.pdbx_description
1 polymer ?
#
loop_
_entity_poly.entity_id
_entity_poly.type
_entity_poly.pdbx_seq_one_letter_code
_entity_poly.pdbx_strand_id
1 'polypeptide(L)'
;MKTLSILTLVAAASAAQAYTLDVNVGHSRPDNYDNVSVLGVGIGTHLNSEYHLGLNFGRKNVVNTVTLVDAKATSATLDLTYNLSQGGVRPFVGLGVGGVHFSGASIDTSSALATKLFAGIAFPVSQNVELALTVQNSKFYSVQELAGGPKVNITSWDALAGLRFSF
;
A
#
# COMPACT_ATOMS: atom_id res chain seq x y z
N MET A 1 -22.83 12.67 11.45
CA MET A 1 -23.53 11.89 10.41
C MET A 1 -22.74 11.76 9.08
N LYS A 2 -21.39 11.79 9.09
CA LYS A 2 -20.57 11.67 7.84
C LYS A 2 -19.81 10.34 7.70
N THR A 3 -19.85 9.48 8.71
CA THR A 3 -19.17 8.17 8.72
C THR A 3 -20.00 7.03 8.10
N LEU A 4 -21.29 7.23 7.87
CA LEU A 4 -22.18 6.20 7.34
C LEU A 4 -22.06 5.98 5.82
N SER A 5 -21.59 7.00 5.09
CA SER A 5 -21.55 6.96 3.61
C SER A 5 -20.44 6.07 3.04
N ILE A 6 -19.33 5.90 3.76
CA ILE A 6 -18.21 5.04 3.30
C ILE A 6 -18.54 3.55 3.49
N LEU A 7 -19.21 3.22 4.60
CA LEU A 7 -19.66 1.85 4.86
C LEU A 7 -20.73 1.38 3.87
N THR A 8 -21.59 2.29 3.43
CA THR A 8 -22.64 1.99 2.44
C THR A 8 -22.06 1.75 1.04
N LEU A 9 -20.96 2.41 0.69
CA LEU A 9 -20.29 2.18 -0.61
C LEU A 9 -19.63 0.79 -0.67
N VAL A 10 -19.07 0.33 0.44
CA VAL A 10 -18.47 -1.02 0.56
C VAL A 10 -19.57 -2.10 0.56
N ALA A 11 -20.72 -1.84 1.19
CA ALA A 11 -21.83 -2.79 1.24
C ALA A 11 -22.60 -2.92 -0.09
N ALA A 12 -22.66 -1.86 -0.90
CA ALA A 12 -23.34 -1.90 -2.21
C ALA A 12 -22.55 -2.67 -3.28
N ALA A 13 -21.23 -2.86 -3.07
CA ALA A 13 -20.37 -3.64 -3.97
C ALA A 13 -20.51 -5.17 -3.79
N SER A 14 -21.30 -5.64 -2.79
CA SER A 14 -21.30 -7.04 -2.36
C SER A 14 -22.19 -8.02 -3.16
N ALA A 15 -22.82 -7.59 -4.23
CA ALA A 15 -23.90 -8.38 -4.85
C ALA A 15 -23.47 -9.23 -6.07
N ALA A 16 -22.22 -9.47 -6.38
CA ALA A 16 -21.71 -10.48 -7.35
C ALA A 16 -20.24 -10.29 -7.74
N GLN A 17 -19.37 -9.93 -6.80
CA GLN A 17 -17.99 -9.59 -7.15
C GLN A 17 -17.01 -10.58 -6.50
N ALA A 18 -16.03 -11.03 -7.28
CA ALA A 18 -14.91 -11.81 -6.77
C ALA A 18 -14.11 -10.96 -5.77
N TYR A 19 -14.00 -11.45 -4.56
CA TYR A 19 -13.12 -10.86 -3.55
C TYR A 19 -11.68 -11.27 -3.82
N THR A 20 -10.74 -10.44 -3.41
CA THR A 20 -9.32 -10.72 -3.52
C THR A 20 -8.64 -10.62 -2.17
N LEU A 21 -7.62 -11.45 -1.99
CA LEU A 21 -6.64 -11.36 -0.92
C LEU A 21 -5.27 -11.19 -1.57
N ASP A 22 -4.57 -10.13 -1.21
CA ASP A 22 -3.23 -9.82 -1.71
C ASP A 22 -2.20 -10.01 -0.60
N VAL A 23 -1.09 -10.69 -0.90
CA VAL A 23 0.07 -10.78 0.00
C VAL A 23 1.29 -10.32 -0.78
N ASN A 24 2.00 -9.31 -0.27
CA ASN A 24 3.11 -8.68 -0.94
C ASN A 24 4.36 -8.66 -0.05
N VAL A 25 5.50 -8.93 -0.64
CA VAL A 25 6.81 -8.79 -0.01
C VAL A 25 7.74 -8.03 -0.95
N GLY A 26 8.70 -7.31 -0.41
CA GLY A 26 9.64 -6.58 -1.25
C GLY A 26 10.62 -5.73 -0.49
N HIS A 27 11.21 -4.80 -1.24
CA HIS A 27 12.18 -3.85 -0.75
C HIS A 27 11.68 -2.42 -0.95
N SER A 28 11.99 -1.59 0.00
CA SER A 28 11.69 -0.16 0.04
C SER A 28 12.98 0.63 0.15
N ARG A 29 13.07 1.69 -0.62
CA ARG A 29 14.14 2.69 -0.55
C ARG A 29 13.55 4.06 -0.23
N PRO A 30 13.38 4.38 1.06
CA PRO A 30 12.94 5.71 1.48
C PRO A 30 14.08 6.72 1.33
N ASP A 31 13.74 7.98 1.05
CA ASP A 31 14.72 9.06 1.00
C ASP A 31 15.33 9.28 2.41
N ASN A 32 16.67 9.33 2.49
CA ASN A 32 17.46 9.49 3.72
C ASN A 32 17.37 8.35 4.74
N TYR A 33 16.93 7.16 4.31
CA TYR A 33 16.87 5.97 5.14
C TYR A 33 17.52 4.77 4.44
N ASP A 34 17.88 3.76 5.23
CA ASP A 34 18.39 2.51 4.70
C ASP A 34 17.32 1.74 3.91
N ASN A 35 17.79 0.89 3.00
CA ASN A 35 16.93 -0.04 2.29
C ASN A 35 16.30 -1.02 3.27
N VAL A 36 14.99 -1.17 3.24
CA VAL A 36 14.24 -1.97 4.20
C VAL A 36 13.32 -2.95 3.50
N SER A 37 13.02 -4.06 4.20
CA SER A 37 12.03 -5.02 3.73
C SER A 37 10.62 -4.50 3.99
N VAL A 38 9.72 -4.78 3.06
CA VAL A 38 8.29 -4.47 3.13
C VAL A 38 7.49 -5.74 3.14
N LEU A 39 6.49 -5.80 4.01
CA LEU A 39 5.44 -6.80 4.00
C LEU A 39 4.10 -6.10 3.90
N GLY A 40 3.24 -6.59 3.01
CA GLY A 40 1.89 -6.07 2.82
C GLY A 40 0.85 -7.17 2.72
N VAL A 41 -0.35 -6.87 3.20
CA VAL A 41 -1.54 -7.70 3.03
C VAL A 41 -2.69 -6.79 2.61
N GLY A 42 -3.47 -7.22 1.64
CA GLY A 42 -4.63 -6.47 1.15
C GLY A 42 -5.86 -7.34 0.98
N ILE A 43 -6.99 -6.72 1.07
CA ILE A 43 -8.28 -7.30 0.67
C ILE A 43 -8.93 -6.36 -0.34
N GLY A 44 -9.61 -6.90 -1.33
CA GLY A 44 -10.21 -6.06 -2.35
C GLY A 44 -11.34 -6.73 -3.11
N THR A 45 -11.81 -6.04 -4.11
CA THR A 45 -12.87 -6.51 -5.00
C THR A 45 -12.71 -5.89 -6.39
N HIS A 46 -13.06 -6.64 -7.41
CA HIS A 46 -13.17 -6.11 -8.76
C HIS A 46 -14.49 -5.32 -8.89
N LEU A 47 -14.40 -4.05 -9.26
CA LEU A 47 -15.58 -3.24 -9.57
C LEU A 47 -16.13 -3.60 -10.96
N ASN A 48 -15.22 -3.95 -11.87
CA ASN A 48 -15.49 -4.50 -13.19
C ASN A 48 -14.21 -5.18 -13.71
N SER A 49 -14.15 -5.56 -14.99
CA SER A 49 -12.98 -6.19 -15.59
C SER A 49 -11.71 -5.32 -15.59
N GLU A 50 -11.85 -3.98 -15.50
CA GLU A 50 -10.74 -3.03 -15.59
C GLU A 50 -10.34 -2.48 -14.21
N TYR A 51 -11.30 -2.27 -13.32
CA TYR A 51 -11.08 -1.59 -12.04
C TYR A 51 -11.13 -2.57 -10.88
N HIS A 52 -10.14 -2.43 -9.98
CA HIS A 52 -10.09 -3.14 -8.72
C HIS A 52 -9.92 -2.13 -7.57
N LEU A 53 -10.69 -2.29 -6.51
CA LEU A 53 -10.64 -1.50 -5.29
C LEU A 53 -10.11 -2.39 -4.17
N GLY A 54 -9.07 -1.94 -3.46
CA GLY A 54 -8.43 -2.69 -2.39
C GLY A 54 -8.16 -1.85 -1.15
N LEU A 55 -8.23 -2.48 0.01
CA LEU A 55 -7.72 -1.96 1.27
C LEU A 55 -6.42 -2.69 1.58
N ASN A 56 -5.31 -1.97 1.64
CA ASN A 56 -3.98 -2.53 1.84
C ASN A 56 -3.38 -2.08 3.16
N PHE A 57 -2.78 -3.02 3.87
CA PHE A 57 -2.00 -2.81 5.08
C PHE A 57 -0.55 -3.15 4.78
N GLY A 58 0.35 -2.23 5.08
CA GLY A 58 1.78 -2.41 4.87
C GLY A 58 2.56 -2.20 6.15
N ARG A 59 3.67 -2.91 6.29
CA ARG A 59 4.63 -2.73 7.38
C ARG A 59 6.04 -2.71 6.84
N LYS A 60 6.81 -1.72 7.28
CA LYS A 60 8.25 -1.64 7.01
C LYS A 60 8.99 -1.14 8.26
N ASN A 61 10.19 -1.68 8.49
CA ASN A 61 11.10 -1.15 9.48
C ASN A 61 11.95 -0.08 8.78
N VAL A 62 12.09 1.09 9.38
CA VAL A 62 12.80 2.22 8.80
C VAL A 62 13.94 2.58 9.74
N VAL A 63 15.17 2.58 9.25
CA VAL A 63 16.35 2.99 10.00
C VAL A 63 16.86 4.29 9.41
N ASN A 64 16.87 5.36 10.19
CA ASN A 64 17.41 6.64 9.76
C ASN A 64 18.94 6.56 9.72
N THR A 65 19.55 6.80 8.55
CA THR A 65 20.99 6.70 8.33
C THR A 65 21.81 7.73 9.10
N VAL A 66 21.21 8.84 9.51
CA VAL A 66 21.90 9.93 10.19
C VAL A 66 21.76 9.81 11.71
N THR A 67 20.55 9.53 12.19
CA THR A 67 20.25 9.46 13.64
C THR A 67 20.31 8.05 14.20
N LEU A 68 20.43 7.02 13.35
CA LEU A 68 20.40 5.59 13.71
C LEU A 68 19.16 5.18 14.52
N VAL A 69 18.06 5.89 14.32
CA VAL A 69 16.80 5.64 15.00
C VAL A 69 16.01 4.59 14.24
N ASP A 70 15.70 3.50 14.90
CA ASP A 70 14.82 2.46 14.39
C ASP A 70 13.36 2.85 14.56
N ALA A 71 12.61 2.88 13.46
CA ALA A 71 11.18 3.11 13.45
C ALA A 71 10.46 2.01 12.69
N LYS A 72 9.22 1.77 13.10
CA LYS A 72 8.28 0.90 12.38
C LYS A 72 7.20 1.78 11.76
N ALA A 73 7.08 1.72 10.45
CA ALA A 73 6.00 2.35 9.72
C ALA A 73 4.93 1.30 9.40
N THR A 74 3.71 1.52 9.91
CA THR A 74 2.54 0.70 9.58
C THR A 74 1.55 1.57 8.82
N SER A 75 1.19 1.18 7.61
CA SER A 75 0.29 1.94 6.74
C SER A 75 -1.00 1.19 6.46
N ALA A 76 -2.07 1.96 6.28
CA ALA A 76 -3.34 1.48 5.76
C ALA A 76 -3.78 2.41 4.63
N THR A 77 -4.02 1.86 3.42
CA THR A 77 -4.39 2.64 2.24
C THR A 77 -5.57 2.01 1.49
N LEU A 78 -6.44 2.87 1.00
CA LEU A 78 -7.46 2.51 0.01
C LEU A 78 -6.85 2.73 -1.38
N ASP A 79 -6.83 1.67 -2.18
CA ASP A 79 -6.16 1.63 -3.47
C ASP A 79 -7.17 1.42 -4.59
N LEU A 80 -7.05 2.22 -5.63
CA LEU A 80 -7.75 2.02 -6.89
C LEU A 80 -6.73 1.58 -7.95
N THR A 81 -6.96 0.42 -8.55
CA THR A 81 -6.13 -0.15 -9.61
C THR A 81 -6.91 -0.16 -10.93
N TYR A 82 -6.25 0.21 -12.02
CA TYR A 82 -6.75 0.10 -13.38
C TYR A 82 -5.91 -0.92 -14.16
N ASN A 83 -6.54 -1.98 -14.66
CA ASN A 83 -5.93 -3.00 -15.49
C ASN A 83 -5.95 -2.54 -16.95
N LEU A 84 -4.78 -2.47 -17.58
CA LEU A 84 -4.63 -2.01 -18.97
C LEU A 84 -4.97 -3.10 -20.01
N SER A 85 -5.06 -4.36 -19.57
CA SER A 85 -5.51 -5.47 -20.41
C SER A 85 -6.30 -6.50 -19.59
N GLN A 86 -7.12 -7.32 -20.27
CA GLN A 86 -8.04 -8.26 -19.63
C GLN A 86 -7.65 -9.73 -19.84
N GLY A 87 -6.58 -10.02 -20.56
CA GLY A 87 -6.18 -11.39 -20.87
C GLY A 87 -4.71 -11.68 -20.62
N GLY A 88 -4.38 -12.88 -20.14
CA GLY A 88 -3.02 -13.32 -19.94
C GLY A 88 -2.24 -12.42 -18.97
N VAL A 89 -1.09 -11.92 -19.41
CA VAL A 89 -0.30 -10.95 -18.63
C VAL A 89 -1.04 -9.61 -18.61
N ARG A 90 -1.27 -9.07 -17.41
CA ARG A 90 -2.06 -7.85 -17.19
C ARG A 90 -1.21 -6.75 -16.59
N PRO A 91 -0.76 -5.78 -17.41
CA PRO A 91 -0.21 -4.54 -16.89
C PRO A 91 -1.28 -3.76 -16.15
N PHE A 92 -0.90 -3.11 -15.06
CA PHE A 92 -1.80 -2.27 -14.28
C PHE A 92 -1.11 -1.01 -13.77
N VAL A 93 -1.92 0.00 -13.49
CA VAL A 93 -1.52 1.22 -12.79
C VAL A 93 -2.52 1.50 -11.69
N GLY A 94 -2.10 2.23 -10.68
CA GLY A 94 -3.03 2.56 -9.61
C GLY A 94 -2.53 3.68 -8.71
N LEU A 95 -3.44 4.12 -7.87
CA LEU A 95 -3.21 5.12 -6.85
C LEU A 95 -3.83 4.70 -5.53
N GLY A 96 -3.26 5.17 -4.43
CA GLY A 96 -3.77 4.88 -3.10
C GLY A 96 -3.67 6.09 -2.19
N VAL A 97 -4.59 6.18 -1.24
CA VAL A 97 -4.62 7.19 -0.19
C VAL A 97 -4.96 6.55 1.14
N GLY A 98 -4.34 7.03 2.20
CA GLY A 98 -4.58 6.48 3.53
C GLY A 98 -3.74 7.13 4.61
N GLY A 99 -3.40 6.35 5.64
CA GLY A 99 -2.59 6.80 6.76
C GLY A 99 -1.38 5.90 6.99
N VAL A 100 -0.36 6.46 7.59
CA VAL A 100 0.79 5.75 8.13
C VAL A 100 0.98 6.13 9.59
N HIS A 101 1.30 5.13 10.39
CA HIS A 101 1.62 5.28 11.81
C HIS A 101 3.07 4.86 12.02
N PHE A 102 3.85 5.79 12.58
CA PHE A 102 5.24 5.55 12.94
C PHE A 102 5.34 5.25 14.43
N SER A 103 6.08 4.20 14.79
CA SER A 103 6.35 3.81 16.17
C SER A 103 7.81 3.38 16.31
N GLY A 104 8.47 3.77 17.39
CA GLY A 104 9.87 3.41 17.68
C GLY A 104 10.30 3.94 19.04
N ALA A 105 11.41 3.40 19.57
CA ALA A 105 11.89 3.76 20.91
C ALA A 105 12.34 5.22 21.06
N SER A 106 12.62 5.90 19.95
CA SER A 106 13.16 7.28 19.93
C SER A 106 12.36 8.23 19.04
N ILE A 107 11.21 7.78 18.53
CA ILE A 107 10.31 8.61 17.73
C ILE A 107 9.07 8.91 18.54
N ASP A 108 8.69 10.18 18.58
CA ASP A 108 7.36 10.54 19.07
C ASP A 108 6.34 9.91 18.13
N THR A 109 5.45 9.09 18.71
CA THR A 109 4.44 8.34 17.96
C THR A 109 3.64 9.29 17.08
N SER A 110 3.86 9.24 15.77
CA SER A 110 3.20 10.15 14.85
C SER A 110 2.39 9.41 13.80
N SER A 111 1.25 9.99 13.44
CA SER A 111 0.44 9.54 12.32
C SER A 111 0.46 10.59 11.23
N ALA A 112 0.58 10.15 9.99
CA ALA A 112 0.69 11.01 8.83
C ALA A 112 -0.20 10.53 7.69
N LEU A 113 -0.58 11.46 6.80
CA LEU A 113 -1.25 11.11 5.56
C LEU A 113 -0.26 10.37 4.65
N ALA A 114 -0.73 9.31 4.01
CA ALA A 114 0.00 8.55 3.01
C ALA A 114 -0.71 8.61 1.66
N THR A 115 0.05 8.84 0.60
CA THR A 115 -0.41 8.64 -0.78
C THR A 115 0.56 7.73 -1.49
N LYS A 116 0.09 6.98 -2.48
CA LYS A 116 0.95 6.17 -3.33
C LYS A 116 0.47 6.15 -4.77
N LEU A 117 1.43 6.07 -5.68
CA LEU A 117 1.25 5.74 -7.08
C LEU A 117 1.97 4.43 -7.34
N PHE A 118 1.36 3.53 -8.10
CA PHE A 118 1.98 2.26 -8.39
C PHE A 118 1.66 1.81 -9.82
N ALA A 119 2.57 1.00 -10.35
CA ALA A 119 2.40 0.31 -11.61
C ALA A 119 3.00 -1.08 -11.51
N GLY A 120 2.49 -2.01 -12.28
CA GLY A 120 2.97 -3.37 -12.24
C GLY A 120 2.44 -4.25 -13.35
N ILE A 121 2.75 -5.53 -13.22
CA ILE A 121 2.32 -6.58 -14.14
C ILE A 121 1.83 -7.75 -13.30
N ALA A 122 0.63 -8.24 -13.60
CA ALA A 122 0.06 -9.44 -13.00
C ALA A 122 0.10 -10.61 -14.01
N PHE A 123 0.55 -11.75 -13.52
CA PHE A 123 0.66 -13.01 -14.27
C PHE A 123 -0.33 -14.02 -13.67
N PRO A 124 -1.34 -14.51 -14.42
CA PRO A 124 -2.20 -15.56 -13.94
C PRO A 124 -1.40 -16.88 -13.79
N VAL A 125 -1.33 -17.41 -12.58
CA VAL A 125 -0.70 -18.70 -12.27
C VAL A 125 -1.73 -19.82 -12.33
N SER A 126 -2.95 -19.52 -11.90
CA SER A 126 -4.11 -20.42 -12.01
C SER A 126 -5.39 -19.60 -12.19
N GLN A 127 -6.55 -20.26 -12.19
CA GLN A 127 -7.84 -19.56 -12.32
C GLN A 127 -8.10 -18.57 -11.18
N ASN A 128 -7.53 -18.83 -10.01
CA ASN A 128 -7.80 -18.07 -8.78
C ASN A 128 -6.54 -17.45 -8.17
N VAL A 129 -5.35 -17.60 -8.81
CA VAL A 129 -4.09 -17.12 -8.25
C VAL A 129 -3.31 -16.36 -9.31
N GLU A 130 -2.83 -15.18 -8.96
CA GLU A 130 -1.97 -14.33 -9.77
C GLU A 130 -0.68 -13.99 -9.03
N LEU A 131 0.43 -13.96 -9.76
CA LEU A 131 1.68 -13.36 -9.32
C LEU A 131 1.72 -11.91 -9.81
N ALA A 132 1.93 -10.96 -8.93
CA ALA A 132 2.06 -9.55 -9.27
C ALA A 132 3.47 -9.04 -8.96
N LEU A 133 4.05 -8.30 -9.91
CA LEU A 133 5.27 -7.52 -9.71
C LEU A 133 4.90 -6.05 -9.77
N THR A 134 5.23 -5.29 -8.72
CA THR A 134 4.78 -3.90 -8.56
C THR A 134 5.96 -3.00 -8.19
N VAL A 135 6.03 -1.85 -8.83
CA VAL A 135 6.85 -0.72 -8.39
C VAL A 135 5.90 0.36 -7.91
N GLN A 136 6.15 0.90 -6.73
CA GLN A 136 5.34 1.97 -6.17
C GLN A 136 6.19 3.11 -5.64
N ASN A 137 5.67 4.33 -5.75
CA ASN A 137 6.16 5.52 -5.09
C ASN A 137 5.16 5.92 -4.01
N SER A 138 5.60 5.94 -2.77
CA SER A 138 4.79 6.32 -1.61
C SER A 138 5.30 7.63 -1.03
N LYS A 139 4.38 8.53 -0.68
CA LYS A 139 4.70 9.79 -0.04
C LYS A 139 3.94 9.92 1.27
N PHE A 140 4.69 10.19 2.35
CA PHE A 140 4.17 10.41 3.69
C PHE A 140 4.30 11.89 4.01
N TYR A 141 3.21 12.54 4.42
CA TYR A 141 3.15 13.99 4.62
C TYR A 141 3.22 14.34 6.09
N SER A 142 3.98 15.39 6.40
CA SER A 142 4.05 15.98 7.74
C SER A 142 4.46 14.97 8.84
N VAL A 143 5.42 14.11 8.56
CA VAL A 143 5.99 13.19 9.53
C VAL A 143 6.86 13.96 10.52
N GLN A 144 6.66 13.75 11.81
CA GLN A 144 7.48 14.34 12.88
C GLN A 144 8.43 13.27 13.41
N GLU A 145 9.73 13.41 13.12
CA GLU A 145 10.75 12.42 13.48
C GLU A 145 11.17 12.51 14.94
N LEU A 146 11.18 13.71 15.50
CA LEU A 146 11.57 13.96 16.89
C LEU A 146 10.50 14.82 17.58
N ALA A 147 10.30 14.60 18.88
CA ALA A 147 9.40 15.42 19.69
C ALA A 147 9.82 16.90 19.61
N GLY A 148 8.90 17.76 19.14
CA GLY A 148 9.19 19.19 18.93
C GLY A 148 10.03 19.53 17.69
N GLY A 149 10.43 18.54 16.88
CA GLY A 149 11.18 18.74 15.64
C GLY A 149 10.30 19.20 14.46
N PRO A 150 10.93 19.61 13.35
CA PRO A 150 10.22 19.99 12.15
C PRO A 150 9.48 18.81 11.54
N LYS A 151 8.32 19.08 10.92
CA LYS A 151 7.61 18.09 10.12
C LYS A 151 8.25 17.99 8.73
N VAL A 152 8.55 16.78 8.30
CA VAL A 152 9.15 16.49 7.00
C VAL A 152 8.23 15.61 6.15
N ASN A 153 8.42 15.65 4.84
CA ASN A 153 7.78 14.72 3.92
C ASN A 153 8.81 13.64 3.59
N ILE A 154 8.38 12.38 3.65
CA ILE A 154 9.22 11.22 3.31
C ILE A 154 8.68 10.63 2.02
N THR A 155 9.54 10.45 1.03
CA THR A 155 9.23 9.73 -0.20
C THR A 155 9.92 8.38 -0.18
N SER A 156 9.28 7.35 -0.71
CA SER A 156 9.79 5.99 -0.74
C SER A 156 9.49 5.33 -2.07
N TRP A 157 10.49 4.67 -2.65
CA TRP A 157 10.31 3.77 -3.78
C TRP A 157 10.36 2.33 -3.30
N ASP A 158 9.33 1.56 -3.65
CA ASP A 158 9.22 0.17 -3.25
C ASP A 158 9.11 -0.73 -4.48
N ALA A 159 9.82 -1.86 -4.47
CA ALA A 159 9.68 -2.93 -5.44
C ALA A 159 9.12 -4.16 -4.73
N LEU A 160 7.96 -4.64 -5.18
CA LEU A 160 7.18 -5.67 -4.52
C LEU A 160 6.92 -6.84 -5.46
N ALA A 161 6.96 -8.05 -4.90
CA ALA A 161 6.39 -9.25 -5.51
C ALA A 161 5.26 -9.74 -4.62
N GLY A 162 4.15 -10.14 -5.20
CA GLY A 162 2.98 -10.54 -4.44
C GLY A 162 2.16 -11.63 -5.10
N LEU A 163 1.34 -12.27 -4.30
CA LEU A 163 0.31 -13.21 -4.75
C LEU A 163 -1.06 -12.59 -4.47
N ARG A 164 -1.91 -12.65 -5.47
CA ARG A 164 -3.33 -12.31 -5.37
C ARG A 164 -4.15 -13.57 -5.51
N PHE A 165 -5.05 -13.79 -4.57
CA PHE A 165 -6.02 -14.87 -4.56
C PHE A 165 -7.41 -14.28 -4.81
N SER A 166 -8.16 -14.87 -5.75
CA SER A 166 -9.55 -14.47 -6.08
C SER A 166 -10.51 -15.60 -5.70
N PHE A 167 -11.67 -15.28 -5.09
CA PHE A 167 -12.69 -16.24 -4.63
C PHE A 167 -14.09 -15.62 -4.61
#